data_cc6f6d1fb0bdc8e2a3a944d9a940b034
#
_entry.id   cc6f6d1fb0bdc8e2a3a944d9a940b034
#
_cell.length_a   1.000
_cell.length_b   1.000
_cell.length_c   1.000
_cell.angle_alpha   90.00
_cell.angle_beta   90.00
_cell.angle_gamma   90.00
#
_symmetry.space_group_name_H-M   'P 1'
#
loop_
_entity.id
_entity.type
_entity.pdbx_description
1 polymer ?
#
loop_
_entity_poly.entity_id
_entity_poly.type
_entity_poly.pdbx_seq_one_letter_code
_entity_poly.pdbx_strand_id
1 'polypeptide(L)'
;DVYKRQAQANMAVFFAMLQTGDTVMGMNLNHGGHLTHGSPANMSGTYFKPVYYGVNDDGVIDYEEVRRIAIENKPKLIVAGASAYARVIDFKKFREIADEVGAYLMVDMAHIAGLVAGGQHPSPIPYADVVTTTTHKTLRGPRGGLILSSAENAKKFNFNKAVFPGIQG
;
A
#
# COMPACT_ATOMS: atom_id res chain seq x y z
N ASP A 1 3.10 -13.41 -17.92
CA ASP A 1 3.21 -13.89 -16.79
C ASP A 1 2.19 -13.61 -15.72
N VAL A 2 1.38 -14.55 -15.53
CA VAL A 2 0.30 -14.69 -14.55
C VAL A 2 0.68 -14.40 -13.09
N TYR A 3 1.84 -13.91 -12.85
CA TYR A 3 2.49 -13.99 -11.59
C TYR A 3 2.27 -12.80 -10.69
N LYS A 4 1.78 -11.71 -11.22
CA LYS A 4 1.73 -10.45 -10.48
C LYS A 4 0.33 -10.20 -9.92
N ARG A 5 -0.19 -11.15 -9.17
CA ARG A 5 -1.50 -11.01 -8.53
C ARG A 5 -1.54 -9.95 -7.45
N GLN A 6 -0.38 -9.59 -6.87
CA GLN A 6 -0.28 -8.41 -6.00
C GLN A 6 -0.60 -7.12 -6.76
N ALA A 7 -0.08 -6.96 -7.98
CA ALA A 7 -0.39 -5.79 -8.80
C ALA A 7 -1.90 -5.67 -9.08
N GLN A 8 -2.59 -6.79 -9.29
CA GLN A 8 -4.05 -6.81 -9.47
C GLN A 8 -4.80 -6.42 -8.18
N ALA A 9 -4.37 -6.92 -7.02
CA ALA A 9 -4.95 -6.54 -5.74
C ALA A 9 -4.77 -5.04 -5.48
N ASN A 10 -3.57 -4.50 -5.70
CA ASN A 10 -3.30 -3.08 -5.54
C ASN A 10 -4.09 -2.23 -6.55
N MET A 11 -4.19 -2.68 -7.81
CA MET A 11 -5.01 -2.02 -8.83
C MET A 11 -6.48 -1.96 -8.44
N ALA A 12 -7.03 -3.07 -7.94
CA ALA A 12 -8.42 -3.12 -7.48
C ALA A 12 -8.67 -2.13 -6.35
N VAL A 13 -7.74 -2.04 -5.38
CA VAL A 13 -7.81 -1.07 -4.28
C VAL A 13 -7.77 0.35 -4.81
N PHE A 14 -6.85 0.67 -5.69
CA PHE A 14 -6.73 2.02 -6.25
C PHE A 14 -7.99 2.44 -6.99
N PHE A 15 -8.54 1.60 -7.86
CA PHE A 15 -9.78 1.93 -8.58
C PHE A 15 -11.03 1.92 -7.70
N ALA A 16 -11.02 1.19 -6.57
CA ALA A 16 -12.13 1.25 -5.62
C ALA A 16 -12.14 2.52 -4.77
N MET A 17 -10.95 3.07 -4.46
CA MET A 17 -10.80 4.16 -3.47
C MET A 17 -10.48 5.52 -4.08
N LEU A 18 -10.03 5.56 -5.34
CA LEU A 18 -9.48 6.75 -5.98
C LEU A 18 -10.15 7.06 -7.31
N GLN A 19 -10.04 8.32 -7.72
CA GLN A 19 -10.34 8.77 -9.07
C GLN A 19 -9.03 8.98 -9.85
N THR A 20 -9.07 8.80 -11.17
CA THR A 20 -7.91 9.10 -12.03
C THR A 20 -7.44 10.53 -11.80
N GLY A 21 -6.14 10.71 -11.56
CA GLY A 21 -5.53 11.99 -11.25
C GLY A 21 -5.43 12.34 -9.77
N ASP A 22 -6.01 11.52 -8.87
CA ASP A 22 -5.81 11.70 -7.43
C ASP A 22 -4.34 11.53 -7.06
N THR A 23 -3.88 12.27 -6.04
CA THR A 23 -2.51 12.16 -5.53
C THR A 23 -2.38 10.93 -4.63
N VAL A 24 -1.36 10.13 -4.89
CA VAL A 24 -1.01 8.93 -4.11
C VAL A 24 0.41 9.06 -3.61
N MET A 25 0.63 8.78 -2.33
CA MET A 25 1.98 8.77 -1.74
C MET A 25 2.43 7.35 -1.47
N GLY A 26 3.64 6.99 -1.93
CA GLY A 26 4.24 5.68 -1.71
C GLY A 26 5.75 5.76 -1.50
N MET A 27 6.36 4.65 -1.11
CA MET A 27 7.81 4.59 -1.00
C MET A 27 8.47 4.65 -2.37
N ASN A 28 9.51 5.46 -2.49
CA ASN A 28 10.32 5.55 -3.70
C ASN A 28 10.87 4.16 -4.09
N LEU A 29 10.78 3.82 -5.37
CA LEU A 29 11.25 2.53 -5.88
C LEU A 29 12.73 2.29 -5.60
N ASN A 30 13.57 3.34 -5.71
CA ASN A 30 15.00 3.26 -5.45
C ASN A 30 15.34 3.10 -3.96
N HIS A 31 14.37 3.36 -3.06
CA HIS A 31 14.51 3.21 -1.61
C HIS A 31 13.82 1.93 -1.10
N GLY A 32 13.42 1.04 -1.99
CA GLY A 32 12.82 -0.24 -1.65
C GLY A 32 11.31 -0.34 -1.86
N GLY A 33 10.68 0.65 -2.49
CA GLY A 33 9.26 0.63 -2.84
C GLY A 33 8.89 -0.48 -3.84
N HIS A 34 7.61 -0.60 -4.13
CA HIS A 34 7.11 -1.52 -5.15
C HIS A 34 6.66 -0.75 -6.40
N LEU A 35 6.70 -1.40 -7.56
CA LEU A 35 6.26 -0.79 -8.83
C LEU A 35 4.84 -0.22 -8.74
N THR A 36 3.93 -0.91 -8.06
CA THR A 36 2.53 -0.46 -7.90
C THR A 36 2.33 0.63 -6.86
N HIS A 37 3.39 1.17 -6.28
CA HIS A 37 3.33 2.29 -5.34
C HIS A 37 3.61 3.65 -6.04
N GLY A 38 3.29 3.76 -7.34
CA GLY A 38 3.40 5.01 -8.08
C GLY A 38 4.53 5.05 -9.11
N SER A 39 5.20 3.92 -9.42
CA SER A 39 6.24 3.93 -10.46
C SER A 39 5.69 4.44 -11.79
N PRO A 40 6.41 5.35 -12.49
CA PRO A 40 5.98 5.85 -13.82
C PRO A 40 5.80 4.75 -14.86
N ALA A 41 6.49 3.62 -14.71
CA ALA A 41 6.35 2.47 -15.58
C ALA A 41 5.13 1.58 -15.27
N ASN A 42 4.34 1.93 -14.25
CA ASN A 42 3.20 1.15 -13.79
C ASN A 42 1.91 1.97 -13.88
N MET A 43 0.75 1.27 -13.93
CA MET A 43 -0.55 1.92 -13.93
C MET A 43 -0.71 2.95 -12.80
N SER A 44 -0.13 2.69 -11.63
CA SER A 44 -0.20 3.59 -10.49
C SER A 44 0.46 4.94 -10.71
N GLY A 45 1.52 4.99 -11.53
CA GLY A 45 2.14 6.25 -11.96
C GLY A 45 1.53 6.86 -13.21
N THR A 46 0.74 6.07 -13.99
CA THR A 46 0.10 6.53 -15.22
C THR A 46 -1.26 7.17 -14.96
N TYR A 47 -2.08 6.55 -14.10
CA TYR A 47 -3.44 7.01 -13.82
C TYR A 47 -3.54 7.98 -12.64
N PHE A 48 -2.54 8.00 -11.75
CA PHE A 48 -2.53 8.80 -10.54
C PHE A 48 -1.33 9.75 -10.51
N LYS A 49 -1.35 10.71 -9.59
CA LYS A 49 -0.23 11.64 -9.36
C LYS A 49 0.62 11.12 -8.20
N PRO A 50 1.72 10.40 -8.46
CA PRO A 50 2.54 9.84 -7.40
C PRO A 50 3.42 10.90 -6.76
N VAL A 51 3.52 10.85 -5.43
CA VAL A 51 4.55 11.52 -4.62
C VAL A 51 5.25 10.47 -3.79
N TYR A 52 6.50 10.69 -3.43
CA TYR A 52 7.32 9.65 -2.85
C TYR A 52 7.95 10.08 -1.53
N TYR A 53 7.90 9.18 -0.54
CA TYR A 53 8.77 9.24 0.60
C TYR A 53 9.93 8.24 0.44
N GLY A 54 10.96 8.40 1.25
CA GLY A 54 12.15 7.56 1.18
C GLY A 54 12.66 7.13 2.54
N VAL A 55 13.91 6.74 2.54
CA VAL A 55 14.70 6.47 3.75
C VAL A 55 15.78 7.53 3.88
N ASN A 56 16.22 7.78 5.12
CA ASN A 56 17.37 8.62 5.43
C ASN A 56 18.69 7.89 5.11
N ASP A 57 19.83 8.52 5.41
CA ASP A 57 21.17 7.98 5.15
C ASP A 57 21.47 6.69 5.94
N ASP A 58 20.75 6.45 7.04
CA ASP A 58 20.82 5.21 7.83
C ASP A 58 19.94 4.08 7.27
N GLY A 59 19.24 4.31 6.16
CA GLY A 59 18.33 3.37 5.54
C GLY A 59 17.04 3.18 6.33
N VAL A 60 16.60 4.15 7.12
CA VAL A 60 15.39 4.12 7.94
C VAL A 60 14.36 5.09 7.39
N ILE A 61 13.07 4.70 7.39
CA ILE A 61 11.97 5.61 7.02
C ILE A 61 11.98 6.80 7.98
N ASP A 62 12.12 8.00 7.42
CA ASP A 62 12.01 9.25 8.16
C ASP A 62 10.53 9.69 8.20
N TYR A 63 9.87 9.44 9.32
CA TYR A 63 8.44 9.74 9.47
C TYR A 63 8.13 11.25 9.50
N GLU A 64 9.08 12.09 9.89
CA GLU A 64 8.91 13.54 9.80
C GLU A 64 8.93 14.00 8.33
N GLU A 65 9.79 13.42 7.52
CA GLU A 65 9.80 13.65 6.08
C GLU A 65 8.52 13.11 5.40
N VAL A 66 8.06 11.90 5.79
CA VAL A 66 6.76 11.35 5.34
C VAL A 66 5.63 12.33 5.64
N ARG A 67 5.59 12.85 6.88
CA ARG A 67 4.58 13.83 7.31
C ARG A 67 4.66 15.13 6.51
N ARG A 68 5.86 15.68 6.32
CA ARG A 68 6.09 16.90 5.54
C ARG A 68 5.56 16.74 4.11
N ILE A 69 5.92 15.66 3.44
CA ILE A 69 5.47 15.36 2.08
C ILE A 69 3.95 15.21 2.03
N ALA A 70 3.34 14.55 3.02
CA ALA A 70 1.90 14.36 3.09
C ALA A 70 1.16 15.69 3.26
N ILE A 71 1.62 16.58 4.13
CA ILE A 71 1.04 17.91 4.34
C ILE A 71 1.12 18.77 3.08
N GLU A 72 2.28 18.76 2.43
CA GLU A 72 2.55 19.54 1.22
C GLU A 72 1.68 19.10 0.03
N ASN A 73 1.54 17.79 -0.16
CA ASN A 73 0.91 17.23 -1.36
C ASN A 73 -0.54 16.75 -1.15
N LYS A 74 -0.99 16.64 0.09
CA LYS A 74 -2.35 16.19 0.48
C LYS A 74 -2.83 14.96 -0.30
N PRO A 75 -2.10 13.84 -0.23
CA PRO A 75 -2.47 12.64 -0.96
C PRO A 75 -3.84 12.13 -0.51
N LYS A 76 -4.58 11.55 -1.43
CA LYS A 76 -5.84 10.87 -1.14
C LYS A 76 -5.60 9.50 -0.49
N LEU A 77 -4.50 8.86 -0.86
CA LEU A 77 -4.06 7.55 -0.36
C LEU A 77 -2.58 7.59 -0.04
N ILE A 78 -2.23 7.09 1.15
CA ILE A 78 -0.86 6.79 1.54
C ILE A 78 -0.67 5.28 1.49
N VAL A 79 0.34 4.82 0.77
CA VAL A 79 0.72 3.41 0.69
C VAL A 79 1.96 3.18 1.55
N ALA A 80 1.79 2.45 2.64
CA ALA A 80 2.88 1.94 3.45
C ALA A 80 3.23 0.51 3.06
N GLY A 81 4.51 0.16 3.16
CA GLY A 81 5.02 -1.16 2.75
C GLY A 81 6.14 -1.02 1.72
N ALA A 82 6.90 -2.08 1.60
CA ALA A 82 8.09 -2.08 0.75
C ALA A 82 8.39 -3.47 0.21
N SER A 83 9.11 -3.52 -0.91
CA SER A 83 9.68 -4.76 -1.45
C SER A 83 11.06 -5.08 -0.86
N ALA A 84 11.82 -4.05 -0.50
CA ALA A 84 13.20 -4.17 -0.02
C ALA A 84 13.46 -3.19 1.12
N TYR A 85 12.87 -3.47 2.29
CA TYR A 85 13.08 -2.70 3.52
C TYR A 85 13.18 -3.66 4.70
N ALA A 86 14.34 -3.70 5.34
CA ALA A 86 14.68 -4.71 6.35
C ALA A 86 14.43 -4.25 7.80
N ARG A 87 13.76 -3.14 8.00
CA ARG A 87 13.44 -2.59 9.32
C ARG A 87 11.95 -2.74 9.63
N VAL A 88 11.59 -2.57 10.89
CA VAL A 88 10.19 -2.52 11.31
C VAL A 88 9.52 -1.27 10.73
N ILE A 89 8.32 -1.45 10.18
CA ILE A 89 7.47 -0.35 9.71
C ILE A 89 6.50 0.01 10.83
N ASP A 90 6.49 1.28 11.23
CA ASP A 90 5.56 1.81 12.22
C ASP A 90 4.25 2.23 11.55
N PHE A 91 3.30 1.32 11.50
CA PHE A 91 1.99 1.58 10.90
C PHE A 91 1.15 2.58 11.68
N LYS A 92 1.40 2.72 12.99
CA LYS A 92 0.72 3.71 13.82
C LYS A 92 1.10 5.12 13.39
N LYS A 93 2.39 5.39 13.17
CA LYS A 93 2.84 6.68 12.65
C LYS A 93 2.27 7.00 11.27
N PHE A 94 2.21 6.01 10.38
CA PHE A 94 1.53 6.19 9.09
C PHE A 94 0.04 6.53 9.26
N ARG A 95 -0.65 5.90 10.21
CA ARG A 95 -2.06 6.22 10.50
C ARG A 95 -2.23 7.64 11.01
N GLU A 96 -1.39 8.07 11.95
CA GLU A 96 -1.39 9.44 12.49
C GLU A 96 -1.19 10.48 11.39
N ILE A 97 -0.23 10.25 10.49
CA ILE A 97 0.02 11.12 9.34
C ILE A 97 -1.18 11.13 8.37
N ALA A 98 -1.73 9.97 8.06
CA ALA A 98 -2.86 9.87 7.16
C ALA A 98 -4.10 10.59 7.72
N ASP A 99 -4.37 10.47 9.02
CA ASP A 99 -5.45 11.18 9.70
C ASP A 99 -5.27 12.70 9.65
N GLU A 100 -4.03 13.17 9.86
CA GLU A 100 -3.70 14.60 9.85
C GLU A 100 -4.02 15.26 8.49
N VAL A 101 -3.83 14.55 7.39
CA VAL A 101 -4.07 15.07 6.04
C VAL A 101 -5.39 14.61 5.42
N GLY A 102 -6.18 13.80 6.14
CA GLY A 102 -7.45 13.25 5.66
C GLY A 102 -7.29 12.20 4.56
N ALA A 103 -6.15 11.49 4.53
CA ALA A 103 -5.86 10.44 3.57
C ALA A 103 -6.33 9.07 4.06
N TYR A 104 -6.61 8.17 3.12
CA TYR A 104 -6.71 6.74 3.43
C TYR A 104 -5.32 6.15 3.60
N LEU A 105 -5.20 5.12 4.44
CA LEU A 105 -3.99 4.34 4.63
C LEU A 105 -4.16 2.93 4.05
N MET A 106 -3.41 2.63 3.02
CA MET A 106 -3.24 1.29 2.48
C MET A 106 -1.90 0.72 2.95
N VAL A 107 -1.90 -0.54 3.38
CA VAL A 107 -0.65 -1.24 3.68
C VAL A 107 -0.48 -2.42 2.72
N ASP A 108 0.60 -2.41 1.96
CA ASP A 108 1.05 -3.56 1.18
C ASP A 108 2.07 -4.35 2.00
N MET A 109 1.62 -5.43 2.63
CA MET A 109 2.47 -6.26 3.49
C MET A 109 3.02 -7.51 2.78
N ALA A 110 3.00 -7.56 1.46
CA ALA A 110 3.32 -8.77 0.70
C ALA A 110 4.66 -9.42 1.07
N HIS A 111 5.70 -8.62 1.34
CA HIS A 111 7.01 -9.13 1.71
C HIS A 111 7.12 -9.56 3.18
N ILE A 112 6.32 -8.99 4.06
CA ILE A 112 6.38 -9.23 5.51
C ILE A 112 5.17 -9.97 6.07
N ALA A 113 4.22 -10.38 5.23
CA ALA A 113 2.97 -11.01 5.69
C ALA A 113 3.19 -12.27 6.54
N GLY A 114 4.19 -13.07 6.23
CA GLY A 114 4.56 -14.23 7.05
C GLY A 114 5.13 -13.84 8.41
N LEU A 115 5.88 -12.74 8.49
CA LEU A 115 6.39 -12.20 9.75
C LEU A 115 5.25 -11.64 10.61
N VAL A 116 4.30 -10.96 9.99
CA VAL A 116 3.09 -10.45 10.66
C VAL A 116 2.26 -11.62 11.20
N ALA A 117 2.00 -12.65 10.39
CA ALA A 117 1.26 -13.84 10.79
C ALA A 117 1.97 -14.62 11.91
N GLY A 118 3.30 -14.64 11.90
CA GLY A 118 4.14 -15.28 12.93
C GLY A 118 4.42 -14.40 14.15
N GLY A 119 3.86 -13.20 14.24
CA GLY A 119 4.04 -12.29 15.38
C GLY A 119 5.44 -11.66 15.47
N GLN A 120 6.24 -11.70 14.40
CA GLN A 120 7.61 -11.16 14.35
C GLN A 120 7.68 -9.74 13.79
N HIS A 121 6.57 -9.22 13.28
CA HIS A 121 6.40 -7.84 12.82
C HIS A 121 5.02 -7.33 13.25
N PRO A 122 4.88 -6.06 13.64
CA PRO A 122 3.59 -5.48 13.99
C PRO A 122 2.55 -5.67 12.87
N SER A 123 1.31 -5.93 13.26
CA SER A 123 0.21 -6.06 12.31
C SER A 123 -0.27 -4.69 11.82
N PRO A 124 -0.48 -4.49 10.52
CA PRO A 124 -1.08 -3.27 9.99
C PRO A 124 -2.60 -3.19 10.19
N ILE A 125 -3.26 -4.32 10.48
CA ILE A 125 -4.73 -4.42 10.52
C ILE A 125 -5.41 -3.39 11.43
N PRO A 126 -4.88 -3.06 12.62
CA PRO A 126 -5.52 -2.06 13.49
C PRO A 126 -5.45 -0.62 12.96
N TYR A 127 -4.58 -0.35 12.00
CA TYR A 127 -4.24 1.01 11.57
C TYR A 127 -4.67 1.32 10.12
N ALA A 128 -4.71 0.31 9.26
CA ALA A 128 -4.96 0.50 7.84
C ALA A 128 -6.44 0.48 7.49
N ASP A 129 -6.85 1.31 6.53
CA ASP A 129 -8.19 1.22 5.91
C ASP A 129 -8.31 -0.03 5.05
N VAL A 130 -7.22 -0.41 4.39
CA VAL A 130 -7.12 -1.61 3.57
C VAL A 130 -5.69 -2.17 3.62
N VAL A 131 -5.58 -3.49 3.62
CA VAL A 131 -4.30 -4.20 3.55
C VAL A 131 -4.30 -5.10 2.34
N THR A 132 -3.20 -5.10 1.59
CA THR A 132 -2.99 -6.04 0.50
C THR A 132 -1.79 -6.93 0.77
N THR A 133 -1.82 -8.13 0.25
CA THR A 133 -0.69 -9.06 0.32
C THR A 133 -0.73 -10.09 -0.79
N THR A 134 0.40 -10.74 -1.00
CA THR A 134 0.48 -12.00 -1.75
C THR A 134 0.36 -13.18 -0.81
N THR A 135 -0.05 -14.32 -1.36
CA THR A 135 -0.05 -15.60 -0.64
C THR A 135 1.23 -16.42 -0.86
N HIS A 136 2.07 -16.06 -1.81
CA HIS A 136 3.19 -16.88 -2.32
C HIS A 136 4.60 -16.37 -1.99
N LYS A 137 4.71 -15.34 -1.14
CA LYS A 137 5.99 -14.84 -0.61
C LYS A 137 6.22 -15.42 0.80
N THR A 138 6.35 -14.59 1.80
CA THR A 138 6.59 -15.04 3.18
C THR A 138 5.43 -15.84 3.79
N LEU A 139 4.20 -15.77 3.25
CA LEU A 139 3.10 -16.66 3.64
C LEU A 139 3.27 -18.10 3.11
N ARG A 140 4.15 -18.34 2.13
CA ARG A 140 4.51 -19.65 1.59
C ARG A 140 3.34 -20.47 1.04
N GLY A 141 2.29 -19.81 0.58
CA GLY A 141 1.10 -20.42 -0.03
C GLY A 141 1.13 -20.47 -1.55
N PRO A 142 0.07 -20.94 -2.17
CA PRO A 142 -0.10 -20.90 -3.62
C PRO A 142 -0.15 -19.45 -4.13
N ARG A 143 0.13 -19.26 -5.41
CA ARG A 143 0.17 -17.93 -6.01
C ARG A 143 -1.20 -17.25 -6.00
N GLY A 144 -1.28 -16.10 -5.36
CA GLY A 144 -2.50 -15.32 -5.26
C GLY A 144 -2.25 -13.94 -4.64
N GLY A 145 -3.26 -13.07 -4.71
CA GLY A 145 -3.33 -11.80 -4.01
C GLY A 145 -4.52 -11.79 -3.06
N LEU A 146 -4.42 -11.05 -1.97
CA LEU A 146 -5.46 -10.84 -0.98
C LEU A 146 -5.68 -9.35 -0.75
N ILE A 147 -6.93 -8.98 -0.50
CA ILE A 147 -7.34 -7.68 0.01
C ILE A 147 -8.06 -7.92 1.34
N LEU A 148 -7.62 -7.26 2.39
CA LEU A 148 -8.19 -7.34 3.74
C LEU A 148 -8.64 -5.95 4.16
N SER A 149 -9.83 -5.86 4.75
CA SER A 149 -10.36 -4.60 5.29
C SER A 149 -11.40 -4.88 6.37
N SER A 150 -11.83 -3.84 7.09
CA SER A 150 -13.02 -3.93 7.92
C SER A 150 -14.27 -4.21 7.08
N ALA A 151 -15.31 -4.77 7.70
CA ALA A 151 -16.59 -4.99 7.03
C ALA A 151 -17.21 -3.66 6.53
N GLU A 152 -17.00 -2.57 7.26
CA GLU A 152 -17.44 -1.24 6.89
C GLU A 152 -16.75 -0.76 5.61
N ASN A 153 -15.41 -0.83 5.55
CA ASN A 153 -14.64 -0.43 4.39
C ASN A 153 -14.90 -1.34 3.18
N ALA A 154 -15.08 -2.65 3.42
CA ALA A 154 -15.46 -3.59 2.36
C ALA A 154 -16.79 -3.21 1.71
N LYS A 155 -17.77 -2.78 2.51
CA LYS A 155 -19.07 -2.30 2.01
C LYS A 155 -18.95 -0.94 1.32
N LYS A 156 -18.20 0.00 1.93
CA LYS A 156 -18.01 1.36 1.41
C LYS A 156 -17.34 1.38 0.04
N PHE A 157 -16.26 0.63 -0.13
CA PHE A 157 -15.44 0.64 -1.35
C PHE A 157 -15.77 -0.49 -2.33
N ASN A 158 -16.51 -1.51 -1.88
CA ASN A 158 -16.93 -2.64 -2.71
C ASN A 158 -15.76 -3.31 -3.47
N PHE A 159 -14.71 -3.69 -2.73
CA PHE A 159 -13.49 -4.28 -3.32
C PHE A 159 -13.77 -5.51 -4.19
N ASN A 160 -14.76 -6.33 -3.84
CA ASN A 160 -15.14 -7.49 -4.66
C ASN A 160 -15.55 -7.07 -6.07
N LYS A 161 -16.38 -6.01 -6.18
CA LYS A 161 -16.79 -5.47 -7.49
C LYS A 161 -15.62 -4.85 -8.24
N ALA A 162 -14.69 -4.23 -7.55
CA ALA A 162 -13.48 -3.68 -8.16
C ALA A 162 -12.58 -4.79 -8.74
N VAL A 163 -12.54 -5.97 -8.08
CA VAL A 163 -11.81 -7.14 -8.61
C VAL A 163 -12.60 -7.76 -9.78
N PHE A 164 -13.85 -8.14 -9.54
CA PHE A 164 -14.70 -8.74 -10.56
C PHE A 164 -16.09 -8.07 -10.54
N PRO A 165 -16.57 -7.55 -11.67
CA PRO A 165 -15.97 -7.55 -13.01
C PRO A 165 -15.05 -6.36 -13.31
N GLY A 166 -14.60 -5.61 -12.29
CA GLY A 166 -13.90 -4.34 -12.48
C GLY A 166 -12.58 -4.45 -13.26
N ILE A 167 -11.70 -5.37 -12.86
CA ILE A 167 -10.38 -5.60 -13.48
C ILE A 167 -10.17 -7.03 -13.97
N GLN A 168 -11.10 -7.93 -13.65
CA GLN A 168 -11.10 -9.33 -14.08
C GLN A 168 -12.45 -9.67 -14.74
N GLY A 169 -12.41 -10.58 -15.69
CA GLY A 169 -13.59 -11.08 -16.43
C GLY A 169 -13.49 -12.56 -16.74
#